data_f24c5852e869151fe8633bd2877864e0
#
_entry.id   f24c5852e869151fe8633bd2877864e0
#
_cell.length_a   1.000
_cell.length_b   1.000
_cell.length_c   1.000
_cell.angle_alpha   90.00
_cell.angle_beta   90.00
_cell.angle_gamma   90.00
#
_symmetry.space_group_name_H-M   'P 1'
#
loop_
_entity.id
_entity.type
_entity.pdbx_description
1 polymer ?
#
loop_
_entity_poly.entity_id
_entity_poly.type
_entity_poly.pdbx_seq_one_letter_code
_entity_poly.pdbx_strand_id
1 'polypeptide(L)'
;MDHSVCESLCEKHLTRMAEFLSVGHWRITTKVGECKNPDHTAECTRNAPYDIAEITIDPRKFDDEDFFVDTLYHELIHIVLAPFDLYRTYFYQGLERDSTEDKREDLVWAHSCEKAVINMERLWRRHLKSVYLAQFTEPE
;
A
#
# COMPACT_ATOMS: atom_id res chain seq x y z
N MET A 1 7.22 11.52 -14.65
CA MET A 1 7.35 12.42 -13.47
C MET A 1 8.80 12.45 -13.03
N ASP A 2 9.30 13.62 -12.65
CA ASP A 2 10.66 13.73 -12.14
C ASP A 2 10.79 13.15 -10.73
N HIS A 3 12.00 12.68 -10.40
CA HIS A 3 12.30 12.12 -9.09
C HIS A 3 11.98 13.10 -7.95
N SER A 4 12.40 14.35 -8.06
CA SER A 4 12.15 15.41 -7.06
C SER A 4 10.66 15.73 -6.88
N VAL A 5 9.88 15.71 -7.96
CA VAL A 5 8.43 15.90 -7.89
C VAL A 5 7.77 14.74 -7.15
N CYS A 6 8.21 13.52 -7.44
CA CYS A 6 7.72 12.33 -6.76
C CYS A 6 8.04 12.36 -5.25
N GLU A 7 9.26 12.76 -4.87
CA GLU A 7 9.61 12.94 -3.44
C GLU A 7 8.73 13.98 -2.77
N SER A 8 8.49 15.12 -3.43
CA SER A 8 7.59 16.16 -2.89
C SER A 8 6.17 15.67 -2.69
N LEU A 9 5.66 14.82 -3.59
CA LEU A 9 4.33 14.21 -3.45
C LEU A 9 4.30 13.19 -2.30
N CYS A 10 5.37 12.44 -2.08
CA CYS A 10 5.50 11.57 -0.90
C CYS A 10 5.42 12.39 0.39
N GLU A 11 6.16 13.48 0.49
CA GLU A 11 6.14 14.37 1.65
C GLU A 11 4.76 14.99 1.86
N LYS A 12 4.10 15.39 0.79
CA LYS A 12 2.75 16.00 0.84
C LYS A 12 1.69 15.04 1.34
N HIS A 13 1.71 13.78 0.90
CA HIS A 13 0.58 12.87 1.03
C HIS A 13 0.77 11.74 2.03
N LEU A 14 1.99 11.24 2.26
CA LEU A 14 2.19 10.01 3.02
C LEU A 14 1.61 10.07 4.44
N THR A 15 2.04 11.03 5.22
CA THR A 15 1.62 11.14 6.63
C THR A 15 0.12 11.37 6.74
N ARG A 16 -0.42 12.27 5.92
CA ARG A 16 -1.85 12.60 5.94
C ARG A 16 -2.72 11.41 5.54
N MET A 17 -2.31 10.67 4.53
CA MET A 17 -3.06 9.49 4.08
C MET A 17 -2.94 8.34 5.08
N ALA A 18 -1.77 8.14 5.68
CA ALA A 18 -1.58 7.14 6.73
C ALA A 18 -2.48 7.45 7.95
N GLU A 19 -2.57 8.69 8.37
CA GLU A 19 -3.49 9.13 9.43
C GLU A 19 -4.96 8.94 9.03
N PHE A 20 -5.31 9.33 7.81
CA PHE A 20 -6.65 9.15 7.26
C PHE A 20 -7.10 7.68 7.27
N LEU A 21 -6.18 6.75 7.04
CA LEU A 21 -6.41 5.31 7.03
C LEU A 21 -6.16 4.64 8.40
N SER A 22 -5.90 5.42 9.44
CA SER A 22 -5.64 4.92 10.80
C SER A 22 -4.40 4.01 10.92
N VAL A 23 -3.41 4.20 10.06
CA VAL A 23 -2.10 3.53 10.12
C VAL A 23 -0.95 4.50 10.39
N GLY A 24 -1.26 5.69 10.91
CA GLY A 24 -0.26 6.71 11.25
C GLY A 24 0.74 6.29 12.33
N HIS A 25 0.43 5.26 13.13
CA HIS A 25 1.34 4.68 14.13
C HIS A 25 2.43 3.79 13.49
N TRP A 26 2.28 3.39 12.23
CA TRP A 26 3.30 2.64 11.51
C TRP A 26 4.50 3.52 11.17
N ARG A 27 5.68 2.93 11.21
CA ARG A 27 6.89 3.55 10.66
C ARG A 27 6.96 3.24 9.17
N ILE A 28 6.48 4.17 8.36
CA ILE A 28 6.39 4.04 6.92
C ILE A 28 7.47 4.93 6.29
N THR A 29 8.32 4.34 5.47
CA THR A 29 9.32 5.05 4.67
C THR A 29 8.99 4.90 3.19
N THR A 30 9.35 5.92 2.40
CA THR A 30 9.22 5.88 0.95
C THR A 30 10.59 5.83 0.30
N LYS A 31 10.70 5.08 -0.78
CA LYS A 31 11.86 5.02 -1.64
C LYS A 31 11.42 5.34 -3.07
N VAL A 32 11.94 6.42 -3.63
CA VAL A 32 11.69 6.79 -5.02
C VAL A 32 12.75 6.15 -5.89
N GLY A 33 12.33 5.25 -6.76
CA GLY A 33 13.21 4.48 -7.61
C GLY A 33 12.52 3.32 -8.28
N GLU A 34 13.30 2.48 -8.92
CA GLU A 34 12.81 1.30 -9.63
C GLU A 34 12.29 0.23 -8.67
N CYS A 35 11.10 -0.30 -8.96
CA CYS A 35 10.54 -1.43 -8.25
C CYS A 35 11.31 -2.72 -8.55
N LYS A 36 11.26 -3.70 -7.64
CA LYS A 36 11.86 -5.02 -7.86
C LYS A 36 11.25 -5.72 -9.08
N ASN A 37 9.93 -5.62 -9.21
CA ASN A 37 9.24 -6.02 -10.44
C ASN A 37 9.11 -4.78 -11.33
N PRO A 38 9.75 -4.77 -12.53
CA PRO A 38 9.71 -3.60 -13.41
C PRO A 38 8.33 -3.28 -13.97
N ASP A 39 7.37 -4.21 -13.88
CA ASP A 39 5.99 -3.98 -14.31
C ASP A 39 5.14 -3.26 -13.23
N HIS A 40 5.64 -3.20 -12.01
CA HIS A 40 4.93 -2.53 -10.92
C HIS A 40 5.15 -1.01 -10.96
N THR A 41 4.11 -0.27 -10.65
CA THR A 41 4.14 1.19 -10.49
C THR A 41 4.70 1.56 -9.11
N ALA A 42 4.31 0.80 -8.10
CA ALA A 42 4.79 0.89 -6.73
C ALA A 42 4.76 -0.48 -6.07
N GLU A 43 5.46 -0.61 -4.96
CA GLU A 43 5.53 -1.84 -4.17
C GLU A 43 5.55 -1.50 -2.69
N CYS A 44 4.82 -2.26 -1.89
CA CYS A 44 4.82 -2.17 -0.43
C CYS A 44 5.45 -3.41 0.18
N THR A 45 6.53 -3.21 0.94
CA THR A 45 7.12 -4.23 1.82
C THR A 45 6.70 -3.91 3.24
N ARG A 46 6.13 -4.86 3.95
CA ARG A 46 5.59 -4.65 5.29
C ARG A 46 6.01 -5.72 6.28
N ASN A 47 6.19 -5.33 7.52
CA ASN A 47 6.49 -6.21 8.64
C ASN A 47 5.46 -5.94 9.75
N ALA A 48 4.37 -6.70 9.76
CA ALA A 48 3.26 -6.51 10.67
C ALA A 48 3.63 -6.61 12.15
N PRO A 49 4.48 -7.55 12.61
CA PRO A 49 4.87 -7.63 14.02
C PRO A 49 5.52 -6.37 14.58
N TYR A 50 6.17 -5.58 13.72
CA TYR A 50 6.91 -4.39 14.14
C TYR A 50 6.31 -3.07 13.67
N ASP A 51 5.18 -3.11 12.96
CA ASP A 51 4.53 -1.94 12.36
C ASP A 51 5.51 -1.10 11.50
N ILE A 52 6.29 -1.77 10.66
CA ILE A 52 7.26 -1.16 9.76
C ILE A 52 6.89 -1.50 8.32
N ALA A 53 6.95 -0.50 7.45
CA ALA A 53 6.73 -0.67 6.02
C ALA A 53 7.63 0.25 5.20
N GLU A 54 7.95 -0.18 3.98
CA GLU A 54 8.60 0.62 2.96
C GLU A 54 7.76 0.58 1.69
N ILE A 55 7.49 1.74 1.12
CA ILE A 55 6.80 1.88 -0.16
C ILE A 55 7.82 2.36 -1.19
N THR A 56 8.09 1.54 -2.20
CA THR A 56 8.92 1.90 -3.34
C THR A 56 8.02 2.43 -4.45
N ILE A 57 8.36 3.57 -5.03
CA ILE A 57 7.57 4.27 -6.03
C ILE A 57 8.46 4.56 -7.23
N ASP A 58 8.08 4.06 -8.41
CA ASP A 58 8.81 4.31 -9.64
C ASP A 58 8.29 5.59 -10.32
N PRO A 59 9.04 6.70 -10.29
CA PRO A 59 8.58 7.98 -10.82
C PRO A 59 8.30 7.96 -12.32
N ARG A 60 8.92 7.04 -13.06
CA ARG A 60 8.71 6.90 -14.51
C ARG A 60 7.30 6.43 -14.88
N LYS A 61 6.58 5.84 -13.93
CA LYS A 61 5.25 5.27 -14.14
C LYS A 61 4.11 6.25 -13.87
N PHE A 62 4.42 7.49 -13.44
CA PHE A 62 3.41 8.49 -13.06
C PHE A 62 3.43 9.67 -14.03
N ASP A 63 2.25 10.07 -14.46
CA ASP A 63 2.04 11.26 -15.30
C ASP A 63 1.52 12.44 -14.47
N ASP A 64 0.71 12.19 -13.45
CA ASP A 64 0.09 13.23 -12.65
C ASP A 64 -0.06 12.86 -11.16
N GLU A 65 -0.38 13.87 -10.35
CA GLU A 65 -0.62 13.73 -8.91
C GLU A 65 -1.86 12.88 -8.60
N ASP A 66 -2.89 12.93 -9.43
CA ASP A 66 -4.13 12.17 -9.20
C ASP A 66 -3.87 10.67 -9.21
N PHE A 67 -3.13 10.19 -10.19
CA PHE A 67 -2.72 8.79 -10.28
C PHE A 67 -1.75 8.41 -9.16
N PHE A 68 -0.87 9.32 -8.75
CA PHE A 68 0.02 9.12 -7.61
C PHE A 68 -0.77 8.89 -6.31
N VAL A 69 -1.77 9.72 -6.05
CA VAL A 69 -2.63 9.61 -4.86
C VAL A 69 -3.39 8.28 -4.85
N ASP A 70 -3.93 7.85 -5.97
CA ASP A 70 -4.60 6.57 -6.09
C ASP A 70 -3.65 5.39 -5.81
N THR A 71 -2.43 5.47 -6.33
CA THR A 71 -1.41 4.43 -6.13
C THR A 71 -0.93 4.39 -4.67
N LEU A 72 -0.69 5.54 -4.06
CA LEU A 72 -0.30 5.61 -2.65
C LEU A 72 -1.39 5.02 -1.75
N TYR A 73 -2.66 5.31 -2.04
CA TYR A 73 -3.77 4.68 -1.33
C TYR A 73 -3.72 3.15 -1.46
N HIS A 74 -3.53 2.62 -2.67
CA HIS A 74 -3.40 1.19 -2.91
C HIS A 74 -2.34 0.56 -2.02
N GLU A 75 -1.13 1.14 -1.99
CA GLU A 75 -0.03 0.61 -1.20
C GLU A 75 -0.30 0.71 0.32
N LEU A 76 -0.93 1.78 0.77
CA LEU A 76 -1.30 1.93 2.19
C LEU A 76 -2.39 0.94 2.63
N ILE A 77 -3.28 0.52 1.73
CA ILE A 77 -4.27 -0.52 2.04
C ILE A 77 -3.58 -1.87 2.32
N HIS A 78 -2.47 -2.18 1.67
CA HIS A 78 -1.68 -3.35 2.05
C HIS A 78 -1.22 -3.27 3.51
N ILE A 79 -0.89 -2.08 4.01
CA ILE A 79 -0.54 -1.88 5.43
C ILE A 79 -1.76 -2.05 6.33
N VAL A 80 -2.92 -1.50 5.94
CA VAL A 80 -4.18 -1.69 6.67
C VAL A 80 -4.51 -3.18 6.83
N LEU A 81 -4.24 -3.99 5.80
CA LEU A 81 -4.52 -5.43 5.79
C LEU A 81 -3.37 -6.27 6.38
N ALA A 82 -2.22 -5.68 6.67
CA ALA A 82 -1.04 -6.41 7.15
C ALA A 82 -1.28 -7.26 8.41
N PRO A 83 -2.12 -6.87 9.38
CA PRO A 83 -2.43 -7.72 10.52
C PRO A 83 -2.98 -9.11 10.14
N PHE A 84 -3.64 -9.23 8.98
CA PHE A 84 -4.11 -10.52 8.49
C PHE A 84 -2.98 -11.48 8.09
N ASP A 85 -1.79 -10.96 7.77
CA ASP A 85 -0.60 -11.79 7.52
C ASP A 85 -0.20 -12.59 8.77
N LEU A 86 -0.45 -12.05 9.97
CA LEU A 86 -0.23 -12.75 11.23
C LEU A 86 -1.23 -13.91 11.41
N TYR A 87 -2.50 -13.69 11.05
CA TYR A 87 -3.49 -14.76 11.06
C TYR A 87 -3.07 -15.92 10.18
N ARG A 88 -2.61 -15.63 8.98
CA ARG A 88 -2.09 -16.66 8.07
C ARG A 88 -1.00 -17.49 8.73
N THR A 89 -0.02 -16.84 9.33
CA THR A 89 1.09 -17.52 10.01
C THR A 89 0.58 -18.48 11.09
N TYR A 90 -0.42 -18.08 11.88
CA TYR A 90 -0.98 -18.93 12.94
C TYR A 90 -1.87 -20.05 12.41
N PHE A 91 -2.70 -19.78 11.43
CA PHE A 91 -3.63 -20.78 10.88
C PHE A 91 -2.93 -21.89 10.10
N TYR A 92 -1.80 -21.60 9.46
CA TYR A 92 -1.11 -22.54 8.60
C TYR A 92 0.20 -23.08 9.19
N GLN A 93 0.39 -22.97 10.51
CA GLN A 93 1.57 -23.50 11.21
C GLN A 93 1.80 -25.01 11.03
N GLY A 94 0.78 -25.79 10.75
CA GLY A 94 0.87 -27.23 10.52
C GLY A 94 1.30 -27.64 9.11
N LEU A 95 1.43 -26.70 8.18
CA LEU A 95 1.84 -27.02 6.82
C LEU A 95 3.36 -27.11 6.73
N GLU A 96 3.82 -28.15 6.04
CA GLU A 96 5.24 -28.28 5.71
C GLU A 96 5.65 -27.14 4.77
N ARG A 97 6.75 -26.45 5.13
CA ARG A 97 7.26 -25.33 4.36
C ARG A 97 7.61 -25.76 2.94
N ASP A 98 7.20 -24.98 1.95
CA ASP A 98 7.36 -25.22 0.52
C ASP A 98 6.65 -26.49 -0.01
N SER A 99 5.75 -27.10 0.79
CA SER A 99 4.86 -28.17 0.30
C SER A 99 3.88 -27.65 -0.75
N THR A 100 3.25 -28.56 -1.49
CA THR A 100 2.21 -28.20 -2.47
C THR A 100 1.04 -27.48 -1.80
N GLU A 101 0.61 -27.93 -0.62
CA GLU A 101 -0.44 -27.29 0.17
C GLU A 101 -0.03 -25.88 0.63
N ASP A 102 1.21 -25.72 1.13
CA ASP A 102 1.73 -24.42 1.55
C ASP A 102 1.75 -23.41 0.39
N LYS A 103 2.26 -23.81 -0.77
CA LYS A 103 2.27 -22.95 -1.97
C LYS A 103 0.87 -22.61 -2.46
N ARG A 104 -0.06 -23.54 -2.40
CA ARG A 104 -1.46 -23.32 -2.78
C ARG A 104 -2.15 -22.32 -1.83
N GLU A 105 -1.93 -22.48 -0.53
CA GLU A 105 -2.47 -21.56 0.47
C GLU A 105 -1.86 -20.16 0.34
N ASP A 106 -0.58 -20.04 0.00
CA ASP A 106 0.05 -18.76 -0.31
C ASP A 106 -0.61 -18.06 -1.48
N LEU A 107 -0.89 -18.79 -2.56
CA LEU A 107 -1.58 -18.24 -3.73
C LEU A 107 -3.00 -17.79 -3.40
N VAL A 108 -3.76 -18.58 -2.66
CA VAL A 108 -5.12 -18.23 -2.23
C VAL A 108 -5.10 -16.99 -1.35
N TRP A 109 -4.16 -16.92 -0.41
CA TRP A 109 -3.99 -15.77 0.48
C TRP A 109 -3.66 -14.49 -0.31
N ALA A 110 -2.64 -14.54 -1.16
CA ALA A 110 -2.22 -13.41 -1.97
C ALA A 110 -3.36 -12.91 -2.87
N HIS A 111 -4.07 -13.83 -3.52
CA HIS A 111 -5.21 -13.49 -4.38
C HIS A 111 -6.36 -12.85 -3.58
N SER A 112 -6.65 -13.36 -2.39
CA SER A 112 -7.69 -12.82 -1.50
C SER A 112 -7.34 -11.41 -1.01
N CYS A 113 -6.06 -11.17 -0.66
CA CYS A 113 -5.59 -9.85 -0.26
C CYS A 113 -5.71 -8.83 -1.41
N GLU A 114 -5.27 -9.19 -2.62
CA GLU A 114 -5.41 -8.32 -3.80
C GLU A 114 -6.88 -8.02 -4.12
N LYS A 115 -7.77 -8.98 -3.99
CA LYS A 115 -9.20 -8.77 -4.17
C LYS A 115 -9.77 -7.80 -3.14
N ALA A 116 -9.34 -7.90 -1.88
CA ALA A 116 -9.72 -6.95 -0.84
C ALA A 116 -9.22 -5.54 -1.15
N VAL A 117 -7.98 -5.40 -1.61
CA VAL A 117 -7.40 -4.11 -2.03
C VAL A 117 -8.23 -3.50 -3.16
N ILE A 118 -8.58 -4.27 -4.19
CA ILE A 118 -9.42 -3.81 -5.30
C ILE A 118 -10.78 -3.31 -4.82
N ASN A 119 -11.41 -4.01 -3.88
CA ASN A 119 -12.68 -3.57 -3.30
C ASN A 119 -12.53 -2.26 -2.51
N MET A 120 -11.44 -2.10 -1.77
CA MET A 120 -11.12 -0.86 -1.04
C MET A 120 -10.82 0.30 -2.00
N GLU A 121 -10.20 0.05 -3.16
CA GLU A 121 -10.03 1.06 -4.22
C GLU A 121 -11.34 1.57 -4.77
N ARG A 122 -12.34 0.70 -4.94
CA ARG A 122 -13.68 1.11 -5.36
C ARG A 122 -14.34 2.03 -4.35
N LEU A 123 -14.19 1.71 -3.05
CA LEU A 123 -14.67 2.55 -1.95
C LEU A 123 -13.97 3.92 -1.97
N TRP A 124 -12.67 3.92 -2.18
CA TRP A 124 -11.85 5.12 -2.30
C TRP A 124 -12.37 6.04 -3.40
N ARG A 125 -12.44 5.54 -4.63
CA ARG A 125 -12.88 6.33 -5.79
C ARG A 125 -14.28 6.89 -5.64
N ARG A 126 -15.20 6.12 -5.04
CA ARG A 126 -16.61 6.52 -4.90
C ARG A 126 -16.87 7.46 -3.74
N HIS A 127 -16.19 7.31 -2.62
CA HIS A 127 -16.59 7.94 -1.37
C HIS A 127 -15.49 8.64 -0.60
N LEU A 128 -14.27 8.12 -0.59
CA LEU A 128 -13.21 8.58 0.31
C LEU A 128 -12.26 9.60 -0.31
N LYS A 129 -11.97 9.49 -1.60
CA LYS A 129 -10.98 10.34 -2.28
C LYS A 129 -11.34 11.82 -2.20
N SER A 130 -12.58 12.17 -2.44
CA SER A 130 -13.04 13.56 -2.37
C SER A 130 -12.93 14.13 -0.95
N VAL A 131 -13.23 13.33 0.05
CA VAL A 131 -13.08 13.71 1.47
C VAL A 131 -11.62 13.94 1.82
N TYR A 132 -10.74 13.05 1.39
CA TYR A 132 -9.30 13.20 1.59
C TYR A 132 -8.75 14.45 0.91
N LEU A 133 -9.07 14.66 -0.36
CA LEU A 133 -8.57 15.79 -1.14
C LEU A 133 -9.11 17.14 -0.63
N ALA A 134 -10.28 17.16 -0.01
CA ALA A 134 -10.83 18.38 0.59
C ALA A 134 -9.91 18.99 1.67
N GLN A 135 -9.06 18.20 2.31
CA GLN A 135 -8.08 18.68 3.29
C GLN A 135 -7.06 19.67 2.72
N PHE A 136 -6.86 19.65 1.40
CA PHE A 136 -5.89 20.52 0.72
C PHE A 136 -6.53 21.76 0.09
N THR A 137 -7.85 21.85 0.09
CA THR A 137 -8.59 22.95 -0.53
C THR A 137 -9.28 23.87 0.48
N GLU A 138 -9.27 23.51 1.77
CA GLU A 138 -9.82 24.37 2.82
C GLU A 138 -8.96 25.63 2.96
N PRO A 139 -9.55 26.82 2.98
CA PRO A 139 -8.81 28.05 3.25
C PRO A 139 -8.22 28.03 4.65
N GLU A 140 -6.98 28.50 4.75
CA GLU A 140 -6.31 28.69 6.03
C GLU A 140 -7.07 29.68 6.93
#